data_64d4693deaf5623ad91250cc6620c645
#
_entry.id   64d4693deaf5623ad91250cc6620c645
#
_cell.length_a   1.000
_cell.length_b   1.000
_cell.length_c   1.000
_cell.angle_alpha   90.00
_cell.angle_beta   90.00
_cell.angle_gamma   90.00
#
_symmetry.space_group_name_H-M   'P 1'
#
loop_
_entity.id
_entity.type
_entity.pdbx_description
1 polymer ?
#
loop_
_entity_poly.entity_id
_entity_poly.type
_entity_poly.pdbx_seq_one_letter_code
_entity_poly.pdbx_strand_id
1 'polypeptide(L)'
;HPADGGRAMASTPDPTPTTPAAPRRKLGSLRMIWRYASAYPLQLLIAAVALGIAALATLAIPWQFKEMIDSGFVASGGDVAPHFRLFYAIVLTLAVATALRFYCVSWLGERTVADIRLAVQRNLLRLAPGFFEENRPSEIASRMTSDTTIIEQVVGTTVSVALRNMVMGIGGIAYLFT
;
A
#
# COMPACT_ATOMS: atom_id res chain seq x y z
N HIS A 1 1.43 78.51 12.89
CA HIS A 1 0.99 77.75 14.04
C HIS A 1 0.04 76.63 13.58
N PRO A 2 0.05 75.56 14.22
CA PRO A 2 0.19 74.21 13.70
C PRO A 2 -1.10 73.39 13.81
N ALA A 3 -1.23 72.36 13.12
CA ALA A 3 -2.02 71.22 13.59
C ALA A 3 -1.52 69.96 12.88
N ASP A 4 -0.72 69.28 13.58
CA ASP A 4 -0.39 67.91 13.51
C ASP A 4 -1.68 67.07 13.49
N GLY A 5 -1.84 66.26 12.51
CA GLY A 5 -2.90 65.30 12.34
C GLY A 5 -2.31 63.95 12.04
N GLY A 6 -1.72 63.33 13.07
CA GLY A 6 -1.22 61.96 12.98
C GLY A 6 -2.31 61.00 12.51
N ARG A 7 -2.21 60.58 11.24
CA ARG A 7 -2.94 59.41 10.74
C ARG A 7 -2.27 58.17 11.32
N ALA A 8 -2.87 57.61 12.35
CA ALA A 8 -2.61 56.25 12.77
C ALA A 8 -2.81 55.32 11.56
N MET A 9 -1.73 54.72 11.07
CA MET A 9 -1.77 53.61 10.15
C MET A 9 -2.45 52.45 10.87
N ALA A 10 -3.69 52.18 10.48
CA ALA A 10 -4.39 50.97 10.83
C ALA A 10 -3.61 49.81 10.23
N SER A 11 -2.92 49.03 11.07
CA SER A 11 -2.30 47.77 10.71
C SER A 11 -3.37 46.83 10.21
N THR A 12 -3.39 46.58 8.91
CA THR A 12 -4.17 45.52 8.28
C THR A 12 -3.73 44.19 8.93
N PRO A 13 -4.64 43.37 9.49
CA PRO A 13 -4.26 42.05 9.97
C PRO A 13 -3.78 41.20 8.79
N ASP A 14 -2.57 40.70 8.94
CA ASP A 14 -1.92 39.75 8.05
C ASP A 14 -2.86 38.53 7.83
N PRO A 15 -3.18 38.14 6.59
CA PRO A 15 -4.01 36.98 6.35
C PRO A 15 -3.25 35.74 6.84
N THR A 16 -3.70 35.18 7.96
CA THR A 16 -3.25 33.88 8.43
C THR A 16 -3.25 32.89 7.28
N PRO A 17 -2.13 32.18 7.04
CA PRO A 17 -2.08 31.16 6.00
C PRO A 17 -3.09 30.07 6.36
N THR A 18 -4.19 30.04 5.60
CA THR A 18 -5.14 28.93 5.65
C THR A 18 -4.43 27.68 5.20
N THR A 19 -4.02 26.85 6.15
CA THR A 19 -3.53 25.50 5.91
C THR A 19 -4.56 24.81 5.00
N PRO A 20 -4.16 24.31 3.82
CA PRO A 20 -5.08 23.57 2.95
C PRO A 20 -5.63 22.38 3.72
N ALA A 21 -6.94 22.34 3.92
CA ALA A 21 -7.61 21.23 4.56
C ALA A 21 -7.23 19.94 3.79
N ALA A 22 -6.66 18.98 4.51
CA ALA A 22 -6.32 17.69 3.95
C ALA A 22 -7.52 17.11 3.20
N PRO A 23 -7.35 16.62 1.97
CA PRO A 23 -8.46 16.14 1.16
C PRO A 23 -9.16 15.00 1.92
N ARG A 24 -10.43 15.20 2.27
CA ARG A 24 -11.26 14.14 2.86
C ARG A 24 -11.25 12.96 1.89
N ARG A 25 -10.54 11.90 2.24
CA ARG A 25 -10.50 10.64 1.50
C ARG A 25 -11.93 10.12 1.34
N LYS A 26 -12.51 10.33 0.17
CA LYS A 26 -13.84 9.82 -0.16
C LYS A 26 -13.73 8.31 -0.28
N LEU A 27 -14.44 7.58 0.57
CA LEU A 27 -14.55 6.11 0.53
C LEU A 27 -15.00 5.57 -0.86
N GLY A 28 -15.61 6.43 -1.68
CA GLY A 28 -15.94 6.14 -3.07
C GLY A 28 -14.73 5.82 -3.97
N SER A 29 -13.55 6.39 -3.66
CA SER A 29 -12.33 6.10 -4.42
C SER A 29 -11.85 4.66 -4.19
N LEU A 30 -11.94 4.16 -2.95
CA LEU A 30 -11.57 2.77 -2.62
C LEU A 30 -12.50 1.76 -3.31
N ARG A 31 -13.81 2.05 -3.37
CA ARG A 31 -14.76 1.19 -4.08
C ARG A 31 -14.47 1.13 -5.58
N MET A 32 -14.06 2.24 -6.17
CA MET A 32 -13.68 2.27 -7.59
C MET A 32 -12.42 1.44 -7.83
N ILE A 33 -11.38 1.61 -7.02
CA ILE A 33 -10.13 0.84 -7.09
C ILE A 33 -10.43 -0.66 -6.92
N TRP A 34 -11.24 -1.03 -5.93
CA TRP A 34 -11.64 -2.40 -5.70
C TRP A 34 -12.36 -3.02 -6.89
N ARG A 35 -13.22 -2.27 -7.57
CA ARG A 35 -13.93 -2.72 -8.76
C ARG A 35 -12.98 -3.05 -9.93
N TYR A 36 -11.90 -2.29 -10.10
CA TYR A 36 -10.90 -2.56 -11.13
C TYR A 36 -9.94 -3.68 -10.72
N ALA A 37 -9.54 -3.73 -9.46
CA ALA A 37 -8.70 -4.80 -8.93
C ALA A 37 -9.42 -6.17 -8.96
N SER A 38 -10.72 -6.21 -8.68
CA SER A 38 -11.54 -7.43 -8.73
C SER A 38 -11.78 -7.97 -10.14
N ALA A 39 -11.38 -7.23 -11.19
CA ALA A 39 -11.38 -7.74 -12.57
C ALA A 39 -10.30 -8.81 -12.80
N TYR A 40 -9.34 -8.93 -11.88
CA TYR A 40 -8.24 -9.90 -11.98
C TYR A 40 -8.25 -10.90 -10.80
N PRO A 41 -9.27 -11.78 -10.72
CA PRO A 41 -9.47 -12.63 -9.55
C PRO A 41 -8.35 -13.66 -9.36
N LEU A 42 -7.74 -14.14 -10.44
CA LEU A 42 -6.65 -15.11 -10.37
C LEU A 42 -5.39 -14.53 -9.70
N GLN A 43 -4.99 -13.32 -10.10
CA GLN A 43 -3.83 -12.65 -9.51
C GLN A 43 -4.08 -12.27 -8.06
N LEU A 44 -5.31 -11.85 -7.75
CA LEU A 44 -5.74 -11.55 -6.38
C LEU A 44 -5.68 -12.82 -5.50
N LEU A 45 -6.14 -13.95 -6.03
CA LEU A 45 -6.09 -15.23 -5.33
C LEU A 45 -4.64 -15.69 -5.09
N ILE A 46 -3.78 -15.63 -6.12
CA ILE A 46 -2.36 -15.98 -5.99
C ILE A 46 -1.67 -15.10 -4.95
N ALA A 47 -1.92 -13.79 -4.98
CA ALA A 47 -1.38 -12.85 -3.99
C ALA A 47 -1.86 -13.17 -2.57
N ALA A 48 -3.14 -13.52 -2.39
CA ALA A 48 -3.72 -13.89 -1.10
C ALA A 48 -3.14 -15.20 -0.56
N VAL A 49 -2.99 -16.22 -1.41
CA VAL A 49 -2.35 -17.49 -1.04
C VAL A 49 -0.88 -17.28 -0.68
N ALA A 50 -0.13 -16.52 -1.49
CA ALA A 50 1.27 -16.20 -1.20
C ALA A 50 1.42 -15.40 0.10
N LEU A 51 0.48 -14.49 0.40
CA LEU A 51 0.43 -13.77 1.68
C LEU A 51 0.21 -14.73 2.85
N GLY A 52 -0.72 -15.68 2.73
CA GLY A 52 -0.99 -16.69 3.74
C GLY A 52 0.24 -17.57 4.02
N ILE A 53 0.88 -18.07 2.96
CA ILE A 53 2.11 -18.88 3.07
C ILE A 53 3.23 -18.07 3.74
N ALA A 54 3.45 -16.83 3.33
CA ALA A 54 4.46 -15.97 3.93
C ALA A 54 4.19 -15.69 5.41
N ALA A 55 2.93 -15.47 5.80
CA ALA A 55 2.54 -15.26 7.19
C ALA A 55 2.78 -16.52 8.05
N LEU A 56 2.37 -17.70 7.57
CA LEU A 56 2.61 -18.98 8.25
C LEU A 56 4.09 -19.27 8.38
N ALA A 57 4.88 -19.08 7.32
CA ALA A 57 6.33 -19.26 7.36
C ALA A 57 6.99 -18.33 8.39
N THR A 58 6.55 -17.07 8.46
CA THR A 58 7.07 -16.11 9.45
C THR A 58 6.76 -16.53 10.88
N LEU A 59 5.55 -17.03 11.15
CA LEU A 59 5.15 -17.52 12.47
C LEU A 59 5.86 -18.86 12.84
N ALA A 60 6.25 -19.67 11.85
CA ALA A 60 6.98 -20.91 12.07
C ALA A 60 8.45 -20.69 12.48
N ILE A 61 9.05 -19.53 12.17
CA ILE A 61 10.46 -19.24 12.49
C ILE A 61 10.74 -19.30 14.00
N PRO A 62 10.00 -18.59 14.89
CA PRO A 62 10.25 -18.66 16.33
C PRO A 62 10.07 -20.08 16.91
N TRP A 63 9.05 -20.81 16.40
CA TRP A 63 8.80 -22.17 16.82
C TRP A 63 9.96 -23.10 16.45
N GLN A 64 10.47 -23.00 15.23
CA GLN A 64 11.61 -23.79 14.77
C GLN A 64 12.91 -23.45 15.52
N PHE A 65 13.09 -22.17 15.88
CA PHE A 65 14.21 -21.74 16.70
C PHE A 65 14.18 -22.39 18.09
N LYS A 66 13.00 -22.41 18.72
CA LYS A 66 12.81 -23.08 20.01
C LYS A 66 13.17 -24.57 19.90
N GLU A 67 12.66 -25.27 18.90
CA GLU A 67 12.91 -26.67 18.67
C GLU A 67 14.40 -26.96 18.44
N MET A 68 15.11 -26.08 17.70
CA MET A 68 16.57 -26.19 17.51
C MET A 68 17.34 -26.03 18.81
N ILE A 69 16.95 -25.13 19.69
CA ILE A 69 17.59 -24.90 20.97
C ILE A 69 17.35 -26.11 21.89
N ASP A 70 16.13 -26.56 21.99
CA ASP A 70 15.74 -27.65 22.85
C ASP A 70 16.41 -28.97 22.43
N SER A 71 16.50 -29.25 21.13
CA SER A 71 17.14 -30.45 20.59
C SER A 71 18.68 -30.38 20.57
N GLY A 72 19.24 -29.18 20.36
CA GLY A 72 20.70 -28.99 20.26
C GLY A 72 21.43 -28.89 21.60
N PHE A 73 20.78 -28.32 22.62
CA PHE A 73 21.40 -28.13 23.95
C PHE A 73 21.04 -29.19 24.96
N VAL A 74 19.88 -29.83 24.85
CA VAL A 74 19.39 -30.82 25.82
C VAL A 74 19.80 -32.26 25.45
N ALA A 75 19.88 -32.55 24.14
CA ALA A 75 20.31 -33.85 23.65
C ALA A 75 21.81 -33.83 23.34
N SER A 76 22.65 -34.18 24.30
CA SER A 76 24.08 -34.40 24.08
C SER A 76 24.29 -35.51 23.03
N GLY A 77 24.43 -35.12 21.75
CA GLY A 77 24.66 -36.02 20.62
C GLY A 77 23.50 -36.15 19.60
N GLY A 78 22.45 -35.34 19.69
CA GLY A 78 21.38 -35.34 18.69
C GLY A 78 21.85 -34.81 17.34
N ASP A 79 21.38 -35.44 16.23
CA ASP A 79 21.62 -34.94 14.87
C ASP A 79 20.84 -33.64 14.63
N VAL A 80 21.52 -32.50 14.59
CA VAL A 80 20.95 -31.16 14.39
C VAL A 80 20.66 -30.89 12.90
N ALA A 81 21.20 -31.71 12.00
CA ALA A 81 21.09 -31.50 10.55
C ALA A 81 19.66 -31.50 10.02
N PRO A 82 18.71 -32.34 10.48
CA PRO A 82 17.32 -32.27 10.03
C PRO A 82 16.63 -30.98 10.43
N HIS A 83 16.90 -30.42 11.62
CA HIS A 83 16.34 -29.17 12.10
C HIS A 83 16.86 -27.97 11.28
N PHE A 84 18.14 -27.99 10.92
CA PHE A 84 18.73 -26.99 10.03
C PHE A 84 18.13 -27.03 8.62
N ARG A 85 17.91 -28.21 8.07
CA ARG A 85 17.27 -28.37 6.75
C ARG A 85 15.83 -27.86 6.76
N LEU A 86 15.07 -28.15 7.81
CA LEU A 86 13.69 -27.65 7.96
C LEU A 86 13.68 -26.12 8.11
N PHE A 87 14.55 -25.56 8.92
CA PHE A 87 14.69 -24.11 9.07
C PHE A 87 15.01 -23.44 7.73
N TYR A 88 15.98 -23.99 6.99
CA TYR A 88 16.32 -23.48 5.66
C TYR A 88 15.15 -23.56 4.67
N ALA A 89 14.39 -24.64 4.70
CA ALA A 89 13.20 -24.80 3.88
C ALA A 89 12.11 -23.76 4.22
N ILE A 90 11.90 -23.45 5.51
CA ILE A 90 10.96 -22.41 5.95
C ILE A 90 11.41 -21.04 5.45
N VAL A 91 12.68 -20.69 5.59
CA VAL A 91 13.24 -19.41 5.13
C VAL A 91 13.15 -19.28 3.60
N LEU A 92 13.45 -20.35 2.87
CA LEU A 92 13.34 -20.35 1.41
C LEU A 92 11.88 -20.20 0.98
N THR A 93 10.96 -20.90 1.62
CA THR A 93 9.52 -20.78 1.37
C THR A 93 9.04 -19.35 1.63
N LEU A 94 9.48 -18.72 2.73
CA LEU A 94 9.18 -17.34 3.05
C LEU A 94 9.69 -16.37 1.97
N ALA A 95 10.92 -16.58 1.50
CA ALA A 95 11.52 -15.75 0.46
C ALA A 95 10.74 -15.84 -0.86
N VAL A 96 10.44 -17.06 -1.32
CA VAL A 96 9.67 -17.30 -2.55
C VAL A 96 8.25 -16.76 -2.44
N ALA A 97 7.54 -17.03 -1.34
CA ALA A 97 6.18 -16.53 -1.12
C ALA A 97 6.14 -15.01 -1.07
N THR A 98 7.14 -14.37 -0.44
CA THR A 98 7.23 -12.91 -0.38
C THR A 98 7.50 -12.30 -1.75
N ALA A 99 8.41 -12.89 -2.54
CA ALA A 99 8.71 -12.44 -3.89
C ALA A 99 7.49 -12.58 -4.82
N LEU A 100 6.81 -13.73 -4.77
CA LEU A 100 5.61 -13.99 -5.57
C LEU A 100 4.47 -13.03 -5.20
N ARG A 101 4.24 -12.81 -3.91
CA ARG A 101 3.25 -11.83 -3.43
C ARG A 101 3.58 -10.43 -3.93
N PHE A 102 4.83 -9.99 -3.81
CA PHE A 102 5.26 -8.67 -4.25
C PHE A 102 5.04 -8.50 -5.76
N TYR A 103 5.44 -9.49 -6.55
CA TYR A 103 5.24 -9.49 -8.00
C TYR A 103 3.76 -9.37 -8.38
N CYS A 104 2.89 -10.22 -7.81
CA CYS A 104 1.46 -10.20 -8.11
C CYS A 104 0.80 -8.88 -7.72
N VAL A 105 1.16 -8.31 -6.56
CA VAL A 105 0.58 -7.05 -6.09
C VAL A 105 1.07 -5.86 -6.91
N SER A 106 2.36 -5.81 -7.28
CA SER A 106 2.90 -4.77 -8.16
C SER A 106 2.25 -4.82 -9.53
N TRP A 107 2.16 -6.00 -10.13
CA TRP A 107 1.51 -6.19 -11.43
C TRP A 107 0.03 -5.78 -11.38
N LEU A 108 -0.70 -6.17 -10.33
CA LEU A 108 -2.10 -5.80 -10.14
C LEU A 108 -2.27 -4.28 -9.98
N GLY A 109 -1.36 -3.63 -9.26
CA GLY A 109 -1.35 -2.17 -9.08
C GLY A 109 -1.16 -1.45 -10.41
N GLU A 110 -0.14 -1.82 -11.18
CA GLU A 110 0.15 -1.23 -12.50
C GLU A 110 -1.02 -1.43 -13.47
N ARG A 111 -1.60 -2.64 -13.49
CA ARG A 111 -2.72 -2.95 -14.38
C ARG A 111 -3.97 -2.17 -14.01
N THR A 112 -4.29 -2.09 -12.73
CA THR A 112 -5.43 -1.31 -12.22
C THR A 112 -5.29 0.17 -12.59
N VAL A 113 -4.10 0.74 -12.46
CA VAL A 113 -3.83 2.13 -12.83
C VAL A 113 -3.95 2.34 -14.34
N ALA A 114 -3.43 1.41 -15.14
CA ALA A 114 -3.56 1.47 -16.60
C ALA A 114 -5.04 1.46 -17.04
N ASP A 115 -5.86 0.60 -16.43
CA ASP A 115 -7.30 0.52 -16.72
C ASP A 115 -8.04 1.80 -16.31
N ILE A 116 -7.69 2.40 -15.17
CA ILE A 116 -8.23 3.68 -14.71
C ILE A 116 -7.84 4.81 -15.68
N ARG A 117 -6.57 4.87 -16.08
CA ARG A 117 -6.10 5.87 -17.06
C ARG A 117 -6.86 5.75 -18.38
N LEU A 118 -7.05 4.55 -18.88
CA LEU A 118 -7.80 4.29 -20.11
C LEU A 118 -9.26 4.71 -19.98
N ALA A 119 -9.90 4.44 -18.85
CA ALA A 119 -11.29 4.85 -18.58
C ALA A 119 -11.43 6.37 -18.53
N VAL A 120 -10.49 7.07 -17.87
CA VAL A 120 -10.45 8.54 -17.82
C VAL A 120 -10.24 9.12 -19.21
N GLN A 121 -9.28 8.59 -19.96
CA GLN A 121 -9.00 9.06 -21.33
C GLN A 121 -10.20 8.90 -22.26
N ARG A 122 -10.87 7.76 -22.21
CA ARG A 122 -12.11 7.52 -22.98
C ARG A 122 -13.21 8.50 -22.60
N ASN A 123 -13.32 8.85 -21.33
CA ASN A 123 -14.30 9.83 -20.86
C ASN A 123 -13.95 11.24 -21.33
N LEU A 124 -12.67 11.64 -21.28
CA LEU A 124 -12.18 12.92 -21.77
C LEU A 124 -12.47 13.10 -23.28
N LEU A 125 -12.29 12.06 -24.08
CA LEU A 125 -12.58 12.11 -25.52
C LEU A 125 -14.07 12.28 -25.85
N ARG A 126 -14.96 12.05 -24.90
CA ARG A 126 -16.41 12.27 -25.04
C ARG A 126 -16.87 13.64 -24.59
N LEU A 127 -15.98 14.43 -23.97
CA LEU A 127 -16.31 15.79 -23.53
C LEU A 127 -16.36 16.75 -24.71
N ALA A 128 -17.26 17.75 -24.62
CA ALA A 128 -17.40 18.76 -25.64
C ALA A 128 -16.13 19.60 -25.78
N PRO A 129 -15.82 20.15 -26.99
CA PRO A 129 -14.64 20.97 -27.23
C PRO A 129 -14.50 22.15 -26.27
N GLY A 130 -15.61 22.78 -25.84
CA GLY A 130 -15.61 23.89 -24.89
C GLY A 130 -14.98 23.56 -23.52
N PHE A 131 -14.96 22.30 -23.09
CA PHE A 131 -14.27 21.90 -21.88
C PHE A 131 -12.76 22.12 -21.96
N PHE A 132 -12.17 21.92 -23.16
CA PHE A 132 -10.73 22.08 -23.40
C PHE A 132 -10.33 23.55 -23.60
N GLU A 133 -11.30 24.44 -23.87
CA GLU A 133 -11.06 25.89 -23.93
C GLU A 133 -10.91 26.47 -22.51
N GLU A 134 -11.65 25.98 -21.53
CA GLU A 134 -11.56 26.41 -20.14
C GLU A 134 -10.39 25.74 -19.36
N ASN A 135 -10.04 24.52 -19.74
CA ASN A 135 -9.03 23.74 -19.04
C ASN A 135 -7.86 23.40 -19.97
N ARG A 136 -6.67 23.85 -19.63
CA ARG A 136 -5.47 23.60 -20.45
C ARG A 136 -5.17 22.09 -20.50
N PRO A 137 -5.00 21.49 -21.70
CA PRO A 137 -4.72 20.06 -21.86
C PRO A 137 -3.49 19.59 -21.09
N SER A 138 -2.46 20.45 -20.94
CA SER A 138 -1.24 20.17 -20.19
C SER A 138 -1.49 20.00 -18.69
N GLU A 139 -2.41 20.78 -18.11
CA GLU A 139 -2.78 20.68 -16.70
C GLU A 139 -3.55 19.38 -16.42
N ILE A 140 -4.47 19.02 -17.32
CA ILE A 140 -5.22 17.75 -17.24
C ILE A 140 -4.26 16.56 -17.30
N ALA A 141 -3.30 16.57 -18.22
CA ALA A 141 -2.30 15.52 -18.36
C ALA A 141 -1.39 15.40 -17.11
N SER A 142 -0.95 16.54 -16.56
CA SER A 142 -0.14 16.58 -15.34
C SER A 142 -0.89 16.02 -14.14
N ARG A 143 -2.14 16.42 -13.91
CA ARG A 143 -2.99 15.89 -12.84
C ARG A 143 -3.27 14.41 -13.02
N MET A 144 -3.56 13.96 -14.23
CA MET A 144 -3.80 12.54 -14.51
C MET A 144 -2.58 11.67 -14.17
N THR A 145 -1.37 12.17 -14.44
CA THR A 145 -0.13 11.45 -14.08
C THR A 145 0.11 11.45 -12.58
N SER A 146 0.03 12.62 -11.94
CA SER A 146 0.26 12.78 -10.50
C SER A 146 -0.74 11.96 -9.66
N ASP A 147 -2.03 12.10 -9.94
CA ASP A 147 -3.08 11.45 -9.16
C ASP A 147 -3.06 9.92 -9.32
N THR A 148 -2.75 9.43 -10.53
CA THR A 148 -2.65 7.97 -10.76
C THR A 148 -1.41 7.36 -10.13
N THR A 149 -0.30 8.08 -10.02
CA THR A 149 0.90 7.62 -9.29
C THR A 149 0.60 7.43 -7.79
N ILE A 150 -0.18 8.32 -7.19
CA ILE A 150 -0.63 8.17 -5.81
C ILE A 150 -1.52 6.92 -5.65
N ILE A 151 -2.43 6.68 -6.58
CA ILE A 151 -3.29 5.49 -6.58
C ILE A 151 -2.44 4.21 -6.67
N GLU A 152 -1.46 4.19 -7.57
CA GLU A 152 -0.51 3.05 -7.74
C GLU A 152 0.22 2.75 -6.43
N GLN A 153 0.77 3.77 -5.77
CA GLN A 153 1.46 3.62 -4.51
C GLN A 153 0.53 3.11 -3.39
N VAL A 154 -0.71 3.61 -3.32
CA VAL A 154 -1.68 3.17 -2.32
C VAL A 154 -2.11 1.72 -2.55
N VAL A 155 -2.41 1.34 -3.79
CA VAL A 155 -2.86 -0.02 -4.13
C VAL A 155 -1.71 -1.01 -4.05
N GLY A 156 -0.55 -0.67 -4.64
CA GLY A 156 0.58 -1.60 -4.73
C GLY A 156 1.27 -1.87 -3.40
N THR A 157 1.55 -0.82 -2.63
CA THR A 157 2.36 -0.95 -1.41
C THR A 157 1.56 -0.85 -0.13
N THR A 158 0.79 0.23 0.05
CA THR A 158 0.13 0.51 1.33
C THR A 158 -0.89 -0.55 1.71
N VAL A 159 -1.76 -0.97 0.78
CA VAL A 159 -2.79 -1.99 1.04
C VAL A 159 -2.14 -3.35 1.30
N SER A 160 -1.13 -3.71 0.52
CA SER A 160 -0.41 -4.98 0.69
C SER A 160 0.31 -5.08 2.03
N VAL A 161 0.99 -4.00 2.44
CA VAL A 161 1.69 -3.95 3.73
C VAL A 161 0.70 -3.95 4.90
N ALA A 162 -0.39 -3.18 4.81
CA ALA A 162 -1.42 -3.14 5.84
C ALA A 162 -2.09 -4.51 6.02
N LEU A 163 -2.43 -5.19 4.92
CA LEU A 163 -3.03 -6.53 4.97
C LEU A 163 -2.08 -7.56 5.56
N ARG A 164 -0.80 -7.53 5.16
CA ARG A 164 0.24 -8.38 5.76
C ARG A 164 0.34 -8.17 7.26
N ASN A 165 0.44 -6.92 7.71
CA ASN A 165 0.59 -6.60 9.13
C ASN A 165 -0.65 -7.00 9.93
N MET A 166 -1.85 -6.86 9.35
CA MET A 166 -3.10 -7.33 9.97
C MET A 166 -3.10 -8.85 10.14
N VAL A 167 -2.78 -9.61 9.09
CA VAL A 167 -2.73 -11.08 9.14
C VAL A 167 -1.68 -11.55 10.15
N MET A 168 -0.49 -10.93 10.15
CA MET A 168 0.57 -11.26 11.10
C MET A 168 0.19 -10.88 12.54
N GLY A 169 -0.45 -9.74 12.75
CA GLY A 169 -0.91 -9.31 14.06
C GLY A 169 -1.96 -10.27 14.64
N ILE A 170 -2.97 -10.63 13.85
CA ILE A 170 -4.00 -11.61 14.26
C ILE A 170 -3.36 -12.98 14.51
N GLY A 171 -2.48 -13.44 13.60
CA GLY A 171 -1.78 -14.71 13.75
C GLY A 171 -0.86 -14.74 14.98
N GLY A 172 -0.14 -13.67 15.26
CA GLY A 172 0.70 -13.55 16.46
C GLY A 172 -0.10 -13.55 17.75
N ILE A 173 -1.24 -12.85 17.79
CA ILE A 173 -2.15 -12.87 18.94
C ILE A 173 -2.72 -14.29 19.13
N ALA A 174 -3.21 -14.92 18.07
CA ALA A 174 -3.72 -16.29 18.15
C ALA A 174 -2.66 -17.27 18.66
N TYR A 175 -1.41 -17.13 18.20
CA TYR A 175 -0.29 -17.94 18.66
C TYR A 175 0.04 -17.72 20.15
N LEU A 176 -0.15 -16.51 20.68
CA LEU A 176 0.10 -16.19 22.08
C LEU A 176 -0.90 -16.89 23.04
N PHE A 177 -2.12 -17.16 22.55
CA PHE A 177 -3.19 -17.79 23.33
C PHE A 177 -3.26 -19.32 23.15
N THR A 178 -2.35 -19.93 22.37
CA THR A 178 -2.26 -21.38 22.14
C THR A 178 -1.07 -21.97 22.87
#